data_6ca2d3b366753012bd919c967b8f80ce
#
_entry.id   6ca2d3b366753012bd919c967b8f80ce
#
_cell.length_a   1.000
_cell.length_b   1.000
_cell.length_c   1.000
_cell.angle_alpha   90.00
_cell.angle_beta   90.00
_cell.angle_gamma   90.00
#
_symmetry.space_group_name_H-M   'P 1'
#
loop_
_entity.id
_entity.type
_entity.pdbx_description
1 polymer ?
#
loop_
_entity_poly.entity_id
_entity_poly.type
_entity_poly.pdbx_seq_one_letter_code
_entity_poly.pdbx_strand_id
1 'polypeptide(L)' 'NEFEIPVMPVKAKDLIVKFNLKEGKLLGSILKEIEEHWLNNNFKISNDKIEDIVKSKGI' A
#
# COMPACT_ATOMS: atom_id res chain seq x y z
N ASN A 1 -4.84 24.76 3.25
CA ASN A 1 -4.78 24.15 4.55
C ASN A 1 -3.34 23.91 4.96
N GLU A 2 -2.99 24.40 6.12
CA GLU A 2 -1.60 24.29 6.59
C GLU A 2 -1.26 22.88 7.06
N PHE A 3 -2.23 22.02 7.20
CA PHE A 3 -1.99 20.64 7.62
C PHE A 3 -2.26 19.69 6.50
N GLU A 4 -1.53 19.84 5.45
CA GLU A 4 -1.67 18.92 4.34
C GLU A 4 -0.97 17.60 4.66
N ILE A 5 -1.75 16.54 4.68
CA ILE A 5 -1.19 15.21 4.86
C ILE A 5 -0.99 14.62 3.46
N PRO A 6 0.24 14.19 3.14
CA PRO A 6 0.48 13.58 1.83
C PRO A 6 -0.43 12.40 1.60
N VAL A 7 -0.92 12.29 0.39
CA VAL A 7 -1.80 11.19 0.02
C VAL A 7 -0.95 10.01 -0.43
N MET A 8 -1.25 8.84 0.12
CA MET A 8 -0.53 7.64 -0.25
C MET A 8 -0.70 7.36 -1.74
N PRO A 9 0.39 7.04 -2.45
CA PRO A 9 0.33 6.86 -3.90
C PRO A 9 -0.40 5.59 -4.32
N VAL A 10 -0.63 4.68 -3.39
CA VAL A 10 -1.28 3.41 -3.70
C VAL A 10 -2.60 3.32 -2.96
N LYS A 11 -3.63 2.91 -3.67
CA LYS A 11 -4.96 2.73 -3.10
C LYS A 11 -5.38 1.27 -3.23
N ALA A 12 -6.40 0.90 -2.45
CA ALA A 12 -6.93 -0.46 -2.50
C ALA A 12 -7.30 -0.84 -3.93
N LYS A 13 -7.89 0.09 -4.64
CA LYS A 13 -8.32 -0.13 -6.00
C LYS A 13 -7.14 -0.50 -6.91
N ASP A 14 -6.03 0.17 -6.72
CA ASP A 14 -4.83 -0.11 -7.50
C ASP A 14 -4.33 -1.53 -7.23
N LEU A 15 -4.36 -1.95 -5.99
CA LEU A 15 -3.91 -3.29 -5.64
C LEU A 15 -4.82 -4.35 -6.22
N ILE A 16 -6.12 -4.09 -6.20
CA ILE A 16 -7.08 -5.03 -6.76
C ILE A 16 -6.81 -5.22 -8.25
N VAL A 17 -6.58 -4.12 -8.95
CA VAL A 17 -6.36 -4.19 -10.40
C VAL A 17 -4.99 -4.76 -10.73
N LYS A 18 -3.96 -4.29 -10.04
CA LYS A 18 -2.59 -4.70 -10.37
C LYS A 18 -2.29 -6.13 -9.99
N PHE A 19 -2.74 -6.55 -8.84
CA PHE A 19 -2.39 -7.86 -8.30
C PHE A 19 -3.58 -8.80 -8.25
N ASN A 20 -4.71 -8.38 -8.81
CA ASN A 20 -5.90 -9.21 -8.85
C ASN A 20 -6.32 -9.65 -7.45
N LEU A 21 -6.25 -8.74 -6.51
CA LEU A 21 -6.61 -9.00 -5.12
C LEU A 21 -8.11 -8.83 -4.92
N LYS A 22 -8.63 -9.48 -3.90
CA LYS A 22 -10.02 -9.32 -3.51
C LYS A 22 -10.12 -8.46 -2.28
N GLU A 23 -11.23 -7.76 -2.14
CA GLU A 23 -11.48 -6.97 -0.94
C GLU A 23 -11.60 -7.91 0.25
N GLY A 24 -11.09 -7.45 1.40
CA GLY A 24 -11.15 -8.25 2.59
C GLY A 24 -10.06 -7.88 3.57
N LYS A 25 -9.90 -8.73 4.57
CA LYS A 25 -8.93 -8.48 5.62
C LYS A 25 -7.50 -8.47 5.08
N LEU A 26 -7.22 -9.33 4.13
CA LEU A 26 -5.88 -9.40 3.54
C LEU A 26 -5.52 -8.10 2.86
N LEU A 27 -6.44 -7.57 2.09
CA LEU A 27 -6.21 -6.31 1.40
C LEU A 27 -5.97 -5.19 2.40
N GLY A 28 -6.75 -5.15 3.46
CA GLY A 28 -6.56 -4.15 4.51
C GLY A 28 -5.21 -4.27 5.18
N SER A 29 -4.77 -5.49 5.46
CA SER A 29 -3.45 -5.72 6.03
C SER A 29 -2.34 -5.23 5.11
N ILE A 30 -2.47 -5.53 3.83
CA ILE A 30 -1.48 -5.11 2.85
C ILE A 30 -1.39 -3.60 2.78
N LEU A 31 -2.55 -2.95 2.73
CA LEU A 31 -2.57 -1.49 2.68
C LEU A 31 -1.95 -0.88 3.92
N LYS A 32 -2.25 -1.43 5.08
CA LYS A 32 -1.69 -0.91 6.31
C LYS A 32 -0.17 -1.06 6.33
N GLU A 33 0.33 -2.18 5.87
CA GLU A 33 1.76 -2.40 5.81
C GLU A 33 2.43 -1.43 4.85
N ILE A 34 1.82 -1.23 3.70
CA ILE A 34 2.33 -0.29 2.72
C ILE A 34 2.35 1.11 3.31
N GLU A 35 1.30 1.47 4.01
CA GLU A 35 1.22 2.78 4.64
C GLU A 35 2.33 2.97 5.66
N GLU A 36 2.60 1.96 6.47
CA GLU A 36 3.66 2.04 7.47
C GLU A 36 5.01 2.26 6.83
N HIS A 37 5.31 1.50 5.78
CA HIS A 37 6.57 1.67 5.07
C HIS A 37 6.67 3.05 4.42
N TRP A 38 5.55 3.52 3.89
CA TRP A 38 5.48 4.82 3.25
C TRP A 38 5.79 5.92 4.27
N LEU A 39 5.18 5.84 5.45
CA LEU A 39 5.42 6.82 6.50
C LEU A 39 6.85 6.79 7.00
N ASN A 40 7.41 5.59 7.13
CA ASN A 40 8.78 5.42 7.63
C ASN A 40 9.83 5.84 6.62
N ASN A 41 9.45 5.96 5.36
CA ASN A 41 10.37 6.33 4.29
C ASN A 41 10.13 7.74 3.78
N ASN A 42 9.71 8.65 4.67
CA ASN A 42 9.47 10.04 4.32
C ASN A 42 8.44 10.17 3.20
N PHE A 43 7.36 9.40 3.31
CA PHE A 43 6.26 9.45 2.36
C PHE A 43 6.69 9.04 0.95
N LYS A 44 7.60 8.07 0.88
CA LYS A 44 8.04 7.52 -0.40
C LYS A 44 7.99 6.00 -0.33
N ILE A 45 7.49 5.41 -1.39
CA ILE A 45 7.49 3.97 -1.50
C ILE A 45 7.59 3.59 -2.98
N SER A 46 8.40 2.58 -3.28
CA SER A 46 8.60 2.16 -4.65
C SER A 46 7.64 1.04 -5.01
N ASN A 47 7.42 0.85 -6.30
CA ASN A 47 6.58 -0.24 -6.77
C ASN A 47 7.15 -1.59 -6.35
N ASP A 48 8.48 -1.72 -6.37
CA ASP A 48 9.13 -2.95 -5.96
C ASP A 48 8.80 -3.28 -4.51
N LYS A 49 8.78 -2.27 -3.66
CA LYS A 49 8.46 -2.48 -2.26
C LYS A 49 7.01 -2.89 -2.09
N ILE A 50 6.13 -2.25 -2.82
CA ILE A 50 4.71 -2.58 -2.77
C ILE A 50 4.50 -4.04 -3.20
N GLU A 51 5.12 -4.42 -4.28
CA GLU A 51 5.00 -5.77 -4.78
C GLU A 51 5.54 -6.79 -3.77
N ASP A 52 6.66 -6.45 -3.14
CA ASP A 52 7.26 -7.30 -2.14
C ASP A 52 6.33 -7.53 -0.97
N ILE A 53 5.67 -6.46 -0.52
CA ILE A 53 4.73 -6.55 0.59
C ILE A 53 3.54 -7.43 0.20
N VAL A 54 3.01 -7.24 -1.00
CA VAL A 54 1.88 -8.02 -1.48
C VAL A 54 2.23 -9.50 -1.51
N LYS A 55 3.38 -9.82 -2.07
CA LYS A 55 3.81 -11.22 -2.17
C LYS A 55 4.06 -11.82 -0.80
N SER A 56 4.57 -11.02 0.11
CA SER A 56 4.86 -11.46 1.47
C SER A 56 3.57 -11.80 2.23
N LYS A 57 2.45 -11.25 1.83
CA LYS A 57 1.19 -11.48 2.51
C LYS A 57 0.40 -12.66 1.97
N GLY A 58 0.97 -13.44 1.10
CA GLY A 58 0.35 -14.70 0.73
C GLY A 58 -0.19 -14.79 -0.68
N ILE A 59 0.33 -13.99 -1.57
CA ILE A 59 -0.04 -14.11 -2.98
C ILE A 59 0.96 -14.93 -3.74
#